data_7e734e9fdbbb0ea98a2c71806050d0f7
#
_entry.id   7e734e9fdbbb0ea98a2c71806050d0f7
#
_cell.length_a   1.000
_cell.length_b   1.000
_cell.length_c   1.000
_cell.angle_alpha   90.00
_cell.angle_beta   90.00
_cell.angle_gamma   90.00
#
_symmetry.space_group_name_H-M   'P 1'
#
loop_
_entity.id
_entity.type
_entity.pdbx_description
1 polymer ?
#
loop_
_entity_poly.entity_id
_entity_poly.type
_entity_poly.pdbx_seq_one_letter_code
_entity_poly.pdbx_strand_id
1 'polypeptide(L)'
;MKTVGIVPNYGKETAMQMVAGLAEFLKGKECRPVVTYKTAEMLGLNELGVTKYELYSKSDFIIVLGGDGTLLDTGRKAAKFGTPLLGINMGTMGFLAAADGADANETIEKVLNGEYKIEKRLMLESEIISETDSPKQYRAINDVCITRGVFTKITEYK
;
A
#
# COMPACT_ATOMS: atom_id res chain seq x y z
N MET A 1 -13.02 -18.06 -2.60
CA MET A 1 -12.79 -16.86 -3.46
C MET A 1 -11.93 -15.89 -2.68
N LYS A 2 -10.72 -15.56 -3.17
CA LYS A 2 -9.81 -14.60 -2.50
C LYS A 2 -10.29 -13.17 -2.73
N THR A 3 -10.22 -12.32 -1.72
CA THR A 3 -10.46 -10.88 -1.84
C THR A 3 -9.11 -10.17 -1.99
N VAL A 4 -8.96 -9.41 -3.07
CA VAL A 4 -7.70 -8.73 -3.43
C VAL A 4 -7.91 -7.23 -3.43
N GLY A 5 -7.24 -6.55 -2.49
CA GLY A 5 -7.23 -5.08 -2.45
C GLY A 5 -6.32 -4.51 -3.55
N ILE A 6 -6.73 -3.40 -4.18
CA ILE A 6 -5.89 -2.66 -5.12
C ILE A 6 -5.75 -1.22 -4.62
N VAL A 7 -4.50 -0.79 -4.44
CA VAL A 7 -4.16 0.57 -3.97
C VAL A 7 -3.26 1.24 -5.00
N PRO A 8 -3.80 2.10 -5.87
CA PRO A 8 -2.99 2.84 -6.84
C PRO A 8 -2.38 4.10 -6.21
N ASN A 9 -1.25 4.52 -6.76
CA ASN A 9 -0.72 5.87 -6.54
C ASN A 9 -1.54 6.89 -7.32
N TYR A 10 -2.27 7.74 -6.63
CA TYR A 10 -3.11 8.77 -7.24
C TYR A 10 -2.33 9.83 -8.05
N GLY A 11 -1.06 10.01 -7.79
CA GLY A 11 -0.18 10.93 -8.54
C GLY A 11 0.39 10.33 -9.82
N LYS A 12 0.08 9.06 -10.13
CA LYS A 12 0.55 8.39 -11.36
C LYS A 12 -0.65 7.93 -12.19
N GLU A 13 -0.83 8.54 -13.34
CA GLU A 13 -1.90 8.21 -14.27
C GLU A 13 -1.85 6.73 -14.70
N THR A 14 -0.66 6.22 -15.00
CA THR A 14 -0.45 4.81 -15.37
C THR A 14 -0.92 3.83 -14.29
N ALA A 15 -0.72 4.17 -13.01
CA ALA A 15 -1.20 3.36 -11.90
C ALA A 15 -2.74 3.35 -11.82
N MET A 16 -3.37 4.49 -12.06
CA MET A 16 -4.81 4.61 -12.08
C MET A 16 -5.44 3.87 -13.27
N GLN A 17 -4.87 4.00 -14.47
CA GLN A 17 -5.34 3.31 -15.68
C GLN A 17 -5.25 1.78 -15.55
N MET A 18 -4.25 1.27 -14.83
CA MET A 18 -4.06 -0.17 -14.65
C MET A 18 -5.13 -0.82 -13.77
N VAL A 19 -5.79 -0.06 -12.89
CA VAL A 19 -6.76 -0.62 -11.90
C VAL A 19 -7.88 -1.40 -12.57
N ALA A 20 -8.49 -0.85 -13.62
CA ALA A 20 -9.64 -1.48 -14.30
C ALA A 20 -9.24 -2.80 -14.97
N GLY A 21 -8.15 -2.80 -15.74
CA GLY A 21 -7.65 -4.03 -16.39
C GLY A 21 -7.26 -5.11 -15.38
N LEU A 22 -6.64 -4.69 -14.27
CA LEU A 22 -6.26 -5.60 -13.19
C LEU A 22 -7.49 -6.17 -12.46
N ALA A 23 -8.53 -5.36 -12.25
CA ALA A 23 -9.76 -5.83 -11.64
C ALA A 23 -10.45 -6.90 -12.53
N GLU A 24 -10.51 -6.69 -13.83
CA GLU A 24 -11.04 -7.69 -14.77
C GLU A 24 -10.18 -8.96 -14.82
N PHE A 25 -8.87 -8.82 -14.83
CA PHE A 25 -7.96 -9.97 -14.73
C PHE A 25 -8.24 -10.81 -13.46
N LEU A 26 -8.36 -10.16 -12.30
CA LEU A 26 -8.65 -10.83 -11.03
C LEU A 26 -10.02 -11.50 -11.00
N LYS A 27 -11.06 -10.88 -11.59
CA LYS A 27 -12.38 -11.50 -11.75
C LYS A 27 -12.29 -12.77 -12.60
N GLY A 28 -11.53 -12.75 -13.69
CA GLY A 28 -11.26 -13.92 -14.53
C GLY A 28 -10.53 -15.07 -13.81
N LYS A 29 -9.85 -14.77 -12.68
CA LYS A 29 -9.19 -15.75 -11.80
C LYS A 29 -10.03 -16.10 -10.56
N GLU A 30 -11.34 -15.87 -10.60
CA GLU A 30 -12.28 -16.12 -9.51
C GLU A 30 -11.93 -15.40 -8.21
N CYS A 31 -11.26 -14.25 -8.30
CA CYS A 31 -10.96 -13.36 -7.18
C CYS A 31 -11.99 -12.23 -7.11
N ARG A 32 -12.16 -11.67 -5.93
CA ARG A 32 -12.94 -10.45 -5.68
C ARG A 32 -12.00 -9.26 -5.57
N PRO A 33 -11.81 -8.46 -6.63
CA PRO A 33 -11.06 -7.20 -6.52
C PRO A 33 -11.86 -6.17 -5.72
N VAL A 34 -11.17 -5.40 -4.88
CA VAL A 34 -11.75 -4.28 -4.13
C VAL A 34 -10.82 -3.08 -4.15
N VAL A 35 -11.40 -1.89 -4.22
CA VAL A 35 -10.70 -0.60 -4.14
C VAL A 35 -11.39 0.28 -3.12
N THR A 36 -10.75 1.38 -2.70
CA THR A 36 -11.45 2.36 -1.84
C THR A 36 -12.57 3.04 -2.62
N TYR A 37 -13.65 3.49 -1.94
CA TYR A 37 -14.71 4.28 -2.57
C TYR A 37 -14.18 5.45 -3.39
N LYS A 38 -13.14 6.15 -2.90
CA LYS A 38 -12.50 7.23 -3.64
C LYS A 38 -11.93 6.76 -4.99
N THR A 39 -11.23 5.63 -5.01
CA THR A 39 -10.69 5.05 -6.25
C THR A 39 -11.81 4.60 -7.18
N ALA A 40 -12.83 3.95 -6.61
CA ALA A 40 -14.00 3.48 -7.34
C ALA A 40 -14.73 4.63 -8.06
N GLU A 41 -14.99 5.73 -7.35
CA GLU A 41 -15.62 6.94 -7.88
C GLU A 41 -14.79 7.57 -9.01
N MET A 42 -13.46 7.73 -8.78
CA MET A 42 -12.57 8.32 -9.80
C MET A 42 -12.50 7.53 -11.10
N LEU A 43 -12.72 6.21 -11.04
CA LEU A 43 -12.60 5.31 -12.20
C LEU A 43 -13.96 4.79 -12.72
N GLY A 44 -15.06 5.17 -12.10
CA GLY A 44 -16.39 4.65 -12.47
C GLY A 44 -16.61 3.18 -12.12
N LEU A 45 -15.85 2.62 -11.15
CA LEU A 45 -15.88 1.21 -10.73
C LEU A 45 -16.60 1.05 -9.38
N ASN A 46 -17.78 1.65 -9.24
CA ASN A 46 -18.48 1.78 -7.97
C ASN A 46 -18.77 0.44 -7.27
N GLU A 47 -18.98 -0.63 -8.04
CA GLU A 47 -19.24 -1.98 -7.54
C GLU A 47 -18.03 -2.59 -6.81
N LEU A 48 -16.82 -2.08 -7.05
CA LEU A 48 -15.60 -2.52 -6.39
C LEU A 48 -15.27 -1.72 -5.12
N GLY A 49 -16.05 -0.65 -4.86
CA GLY A 49 -15.80 0.29 -3.78
C GLY A 49 -16.05 -0.33 -2.40
N VAL A 50 -15.07 -0.17 -1.52
CA VAL A 50 -15.18 -0.52 -0.09
C VAL A 50 -14.58 0.58 0.77
N THR A 51 -14.85 0.53 2.08
CA THR A 51 -14.19 1.42 3.03
C THR A 51 -12.69 1.12 3.11
N LYS A 52 -11.87 2.08 3.52
CA LYS A 52 -10.44 1.84 3.79
C LYS A 52 -10.23 0.74 4.81
N TYR A 53 -11.08 0.71 5.85
CA TYR A 53 -11.02 -0.33 6.87
C TYR A 53 -11.22 -1.72 6.25
N GLU A 54 -12.25 -1.91 5.44
CA GLU A 54 -12.53 -3.19 4.80
C GLU A 54 -11.42 -3.60 3.83
N LEU A 55 -10.91 -2.67 3.02
CA LEU A 55 -9.81 -2.95 2.12
C LEU A 55 -8.60 -3.52 2.87
N TYR A 56 -8.20 -2.88 3.98
CA TYR A 56 -7.03 -3.32 4.73
C TYR A 56 -7.28 -4.55 5.61
N SER A 57 -8.49 -4.74 6.15
CA SER A 57 -8.79 -5.81 7.11
C SER A 57 -9.35 -7.08 6.51
N LYS A 58 -9.98 -6.99 5.31
CA LYS A 58 -10.70 -8.13 4.70
C LYS A 58 -10.03 -8.65 3.43
N SER A 59 -8.97 -8.00 2.93
CA SER A 59 -8.22 -8.53 1.78
C SER A 59 -7.29 -9.65 2.23
N ASP A 60 -7.20 -10.69 1.42
CA ASP A 60 -6.21 -11.77 1.59
C ASP A 60 -4.80 -11.25 1.30
N PHE A 61 -4.67 -10.34 0.35
CA PHE A 61 -3.49 -9.52 0.11
C PHE A 61 -3.87 -8.24 -0.65
N ILE A 62 -2.95 -7.28 -0.69
CA ILE A 62 -3.17 -5.98 -1.35
C ILE A 62 -2.11 -5.77 -2.41
N ILE A 63 -2.54 -5.50 -3.64
CA ILE A 63 -1.69 -5.07 -4.74
C ILE A 63 -1.53 -3.55 -4.65
N VAL A 64 -0.29 -3.10 -4.57
CA VAL A 64 0.07 -1.67 -4.51
C VAL A 64 0.68 -1.27 -5.85
N LEU A 65 -0.01 -0.41 -6.59
CA LEU A 65 0.46 0.10 -7.88
C LEU A 65 1.16 1.45 -7.68
N GLY A 66 2.48 1.44 -7.64
CA GLY A 66 3.24 2.68 -7.38
C GLY A 66 4.72 2.43 -7.19
N GLY A 67 5.40 3.31 -6.49
CA GLY A 67 6.79 3.15 -6.05
C GLY A 67 6.87 2.91 -4.54
N ASP A 68 8.11 2.94 -4.01
CA ASP A 68 8.40 2.66 -2.60
C ASP A 68 7.58 3.51 -1.63
N GLY A 69 7.40 4.81 -1.91
CA GLY A 69 6.60 5.69 -1.05
C GLY A 69 5.14 5.24 -0.92
N THR A 70 4.52 4.76 -2.01
CA THR A 70 3.15 4.23 -1.98
C THR A 70 3.09 2.93 -1.18
N LEU A 71 4.10 2.08 -1.35
CA LEU A 71 4.19 0.80 -0.65
C LEU A 71 4.40 1.02 0.86
N LEU A 72 5.27 1.94 1.26
CA LEU A 72 5.51 2.30 2.66
C LEU A 72 4.24 2.88 3.33
N ASP A 73 3.54 3.80 2.65
CA ASP A 73 2.30 4.38 3.18
C ASP A 73 1.18 3.33 3.33
N THR A 74 1.05 2.44 2.32
CA THR A 74 0.11 1.32 2.38
C THR A 74 0.48 0.34 3.47
N GLY A 75 1.77 0.02 3.62
CA GLY A 75 2.29 -0.87 4.65
C GLY A 75 2.00 -0.40 6.07
N ARG A 76 2.19 0.89 6.35
CA ARG A 76 1.82 1.48 7.65
C ARG A 76 0.34 1.28 7.99
N LYS A 77 -0.54 1.39 6.98
CA LYS A 77 -1.98 1.26 7.15
C LYS A 77 -2.43 -0.20 7.29
N ALA A 78 -1.80 -1.10 6.53
CA ALA A 78 -2.10 -2.53 6.53
C ALA A 78 -1.51 -3.28 7.74
N ALA A 79 -0.43 -2.77 8.33
CA ALA A 79 0.34 -3.45 9.39
C ALA A 79 -0.49 -3.91 10.58
N LYS A 80 -1.46 -3.09 11.02
CA LYS A 80 -2.32 -3.43 12.16
C LYS A 80 -3.25 -4.63 11.89
N PHE A 81 -3.43 -5.00 10.63
CA PHE A 81 -4.26 -6.12 10.21
C PHE A 81 -3.43 -7.34 9.79
N GLY A 82 -2.12 -7.17 9.62
CA GLY A 82 -1.22 -8.22 9.16
C GLY A 82 -1.42 -8.58 7.68
N THR A 83 -2.11 -7.76 6.90
CA THR A 83 -2.42 -8.04 5.49
C THR A 83 -1.17 -7.92 4.63
N PRO A 84 -0.80 -8.98 3.87
CA PRO A 84 0.36 -8.96 3.00
C PRO A 84 0.19 -7.97 1.85
N LEU A 85 1.31 -7.41 1.37
CA LEU A 85 1.36 -6.48 0.25
C LEU A 85 2.16 -7.07 -0.91
N LEU A 86 1.66 -6.87 -2.13
CA LEU A 86 2.38 -7.11 -3.37
C LEU A 86 2.64 -5.77 -4.05
N GLY A 87 3.87 -5.30 -4.06
CA GLY A 87 4.25 -4.06 -4.73
C GLY A 87 4.49 -4.28 -6.22
N ILE A 88 3.78 -3.54 -7.06
CA ILE A 88 4.01 -3.45 -8.50
C ILE A 88 4.52 -2.04 -8.80
N ASN A 89 5.72 -1.95 -9.33
CA ASN A 89 6.34 -0.69 -9.65
C ASN A 89 5.72 -0.07 -10.91
N MET A 90 5.37 1.19 -10.83
CA MET A 90 4.76 1.94 -11.93
C MET A 90 5.69 3.06 -12.45
N GLY A 91 6.99 2.82 -12.46
CA GLY A 91 7.98 3.82 -12.90
C GLY A 91 9.41 3.33 -12.66
N THR A 92 10.26 4.19 -12.12
CA THR A 92 11.63 3.78 -11.77
C THR A 92 11.61 2.73 -10.68
N MET A 93 12.26 1.59 -10.91
CA MET A 93 12.33 0.49 -9.96
C MET A 93 12.92 0.95 -8.63
N GLY A 94 12.21 0.63 -7.55
CA GLY A 94 12.65 0.87 -6.18
C GLY A 94 13.17 -0.40 -5.52
N PHE A 95 13.39 -0.35 -4.21
CA PHE A 95 13.92 -1.47 -3.42
C PHE A 95 12.82 -2.39 -2.85
N LEU A 96 11.55 -1.98 -2.90
CA LEU A 96 10.46 -2.64 -2.20
C LEU A 96 9.46 -3.35 -3.13
N ALA A 97 9.39 -2.97 -4.40
CA ALA A 97 8.47 -3.58 -5.35
C ALA A 97 8.94 -4.97 -5.77
N ALA A 98 7.99 -5.89 -5.95
CA ALA A 98 8.26 -7.27 -6.34
C ALA A 98 8.37 -7.44 -7.86
N ALA A 99 7.75 -6.56 -8.65
CA ALA A 99 7.73 -6.59 -10.12
C ALA A 99 7.45 -5.23 -10.72
N ASP A 100 7.72 -5.10 -12.01
CA ASP A 100 7.30 -3.95 -12.82
C ASP A 100 5.88 -4.13 -13.36
N GLY A 101 5.27 -3.01 -13.78
CA GLY A 101 3.90 -3.02 -14.30
C GLY A 101 3.70 -3.95 -15.51
N ALA A 102 4.74 -4.11 -16.35
CA ALA A 102 4.69 -5.02 -17.50
C ALA A 102 4.51 -6.50 -17.09
N ASP A 103 5.09 -6.90 -15.96
CA ASP A 103 5.09 -8.28 -15.46
C ASP A 103 3.99 -8.52 -14.39
N ALA A 104 3.13 -7.54 -14.17
CA ALA A 104 2.16 -7.56 -13.08
C ALA A 104 1.24 -8.79 -13.13
N ASN A 105 0.64 -9.09 -14.29
CA ASN A 105 -0.29 -10.21 -14.41
C ASN A 105 0.38 -11.55 -14.15
N GLU A 106 1.59 -11.77 -14.68
CA GLU A 106 2.37 -12.99 -14.44
C GLU A 106 2.73 -13.14 -12.95
N THR A 107 3.18 -12.05 -12.34
CA THR A 107 3.54 -12.03 -10.91
C THR A 107 2.32 -12.32 -10.03
N ILE A 108 1.17 -11.72 -10.34
CA ILE A 108 -0.07 -11.95 -9.59
C ILE A 108 -0.53 -13.40 -9.76
N GLU A 109 -0.42 -13.96 -10.96
CA GLU A 109 -0.76 -15.36 -11.21
C GLU A 109 0.08 -16.31 -10.38
N LYS A 110 1.40 -16.09 -10.29
CA LYS A 110 2.28 -16.83 -9.38
C LYS A 110 1.82 -16.75 -7.92
N VAL A 111 1.44 -15.54 -7.46
CA VAL A 111 0.91 -15.35 -6.10
C VAL A 111 -0.42 -16.10 -5.90
N LEU A 112 -1.30 -16.09 -6.87
CA LEU A 112 -2.58 -16.81 -6.79
C LEU A 112 -2.38 -18.34 -6.73
N ASN A 113 -1.37 -18.84 -7.42
CA ASN A 113 -0.95 -20.26 -7.43
C ASN A 113 -0.17 -20.68 -6.17
N GLY A 114 0.15 -19.74 -5.27
CA GLY A 114 0.92 -20.03 -4.06
C GLY A 114 2.44 -20.02 -4.27
N GLU A 115 2.91 -19.58 -5.41
CA GLU A 115 4.33 -19.48 -5.78
C GLU A 115 4.95 -18.17 -5.29
N TYR A 116 5.00 -17.97 -3.97
CA TYR A 116 5.55 -16.76 -3.36
C TYR A 116 6.20 -17.02 -2.01
N LYS A 117 7.04 -16.08 -1.59
CA LYS A 117 7.60 -16.02 -0.25
C LYS A 117 7.22 -14.68 0.40
N ILE A 118 6.72 -14.74 1.63
CA ILE A 118 6.43 -13.53 2.40
C ILE A 118 7.69 -13.08 3.13
N GLU A 119 8.13 -11.87 2.83
CA GLU A 119 9.17 -11.18 3.59
C GLU A 119 8.54 -10.39 4.74
N LYS A 120 8.96 -10.66 5.96
CA LYS A 120 8.54 -9.90 7.15
C LYS A 120 9.48 -8.74 7.38
N ARG A 121 8.93 -7.54 7.52
CA ARG A 121 9.69 -6.32 7.84
C ARG A 121 9.34 -5.82 9.22
N LEU A 122 10.37 -5.41 9.98
CA LEU A 122 10.19 -4.77 11.27
C LEU A 122 9.55 -3.40 11.08
N MET A 123 8.76 -3.01 12.06
CA MET A 123 8.22 -1.65 12.15
C MET A 123 8.77 -0.96 13.40
N LEU A 124 9.05 0.32 13.26
CA LEU A 124 9.36 1.20 14.37
C LEU A 124 8.07 1.79 14.92
N GLU A 125 7.94 1.82 16.22
CA GLU A 125 6.91 2.58 16.91
C GLU A 125 7.60 3.72 17.68
N SER A 126 7.08 4.94 17.52
CA SER A 126 7.57 6.13 18.20
C SER A 126 6.43 6.84 18.89
N GLU A 127 6.72 7.44 20.03
CA GLU A 127 5.78 8.23 20.81
C GLU A 127 6.33 9.63 21.01
N ILE A 128 5.50 10.63 20.77
CA ILE A 128 5.80 12.01 21.15
C ILE A 128 5.11 12.27 22.47
N ILE A 129 5.91 12.57 23.49
CA ILE A 129 5.44 12.95 24.82
C ILE A 129 5.60 14.47 24.94
N SER A 130 4.51 15.17 25.28
CA SER A 130 4.45 16.60 25.48
C SER A 130 3.85 16.89 26.86
N GLU A 131 4.28 17.95 27.51
CA GLU A 131 3.71 18.39 28.78
C GLU A 131 2.27 18.93 28.62
N THR A 132 1.91 19.37 27.41
CA THR A 132 0.63 20.05 27.13
C THR A 132 -0.37 19.21 26.35
N ASP A 133 0.09 18.20 25.60
CA ASP A 133 -0.73 17.38 24.74
C ASP A 133 -0.73 15.90 25.16
N SER A 134 -1.79 15.20 24.83
CA SER A 134 -1.82 13.73 24.96
C SER A 134 -0.74 13.09 24.11
N PRO A 135 -0.10 11.99 24.56
CA PRO A 135 0.91 11.26 23.80
C PRO A 135 0.40 10.88 22.40
N LYS A 136 1.23 11.12 21.37
CA LYS A 136 0.92 10.78 19.98
C LYS A 136 1.83 9.65 19.52
N GLN A 137 1.25 8.53 19.12
CA GLN A 137 1.97 7.36 18.61
C GLN A 137 2.03 7.37 17.09
N TYR A 138 3.19 7.01 16.57
CA TYR A 138 3.46 6.90 15.13
C TYR A 138 4.14 5.58 14.81
N ARG A 139 3.91 5.07 13.60
CA ARG A 139 4.58 3.86 13.09
C ARG A 139 5.28 4.16 11.79
N ALA A 140 6.49 3.63 11.64
CA ALA A 140 7.29 3.70 10.42
C ALA A 140 7.83 2.33 10.05
N ILE A 141 8.08 2.10 8.76
CA ILE A 141 8.66 0.84 8.27
C ILE A 141 10.18 0.97 8.21
N ASN A 142 10.71 2.13 7.80
CA ASN A 142 12.15 2.34 7.66
C ASN A 142 12.72 3.16 8.81
N ASP A 143 12.33 4.43 8.91
CA ASP A 143 12.93 5.41 9.80
C ASP A 143 11.90 6.39 10.35
N VAL A 144 12.23 6.99 11.48
CA VAL A 144 11.53 8.12 12.08
C VAL A 144 12.48 9.29 12.08
N CYS A 145 12.15 10.32 11.29
CA CYS A 145 12.95 11.53 11.18
C CYS A 145 12.43 12.62 12.10
N ILE A 146 13.32 13.20 12.92
CA ILE A 146 13.02 14.37 13.73
C ILE A 146 13.62 15.58 13.02
N THR A 147 12.78 16.51 12.56
CA THR A 147 13.21 17.70 11.83
C THR A 147 12.69 18.96 12.49
N ARG A 148 13.47 20.02 12.42
CA ARG A 148 12.97 21.37 12.71
C ARG A 148 12.17 21.86 11.52
N GLY A 149 10.90 22.09 11.62
CA GLY A 149 10.04 22.69 10.60
C GLY A 149 10.77 23.52 9.52
N VAL A 150 10.26 24.66 9.11
CA VAL A 150 10.77 25.44 7.97
C VAL A 150 12.11 26.16 8.21
N PHE A 151 12.62 26.22 9.44
CA PHE A 151 13.83 26.99 9.78
C PHE A 151 15.05 26.10 10.01
N THR A 152 16.09 26.28 9.18
CA THR A 152 17.40 25.61 9.26
C THR A 152 18.25 26.16 10.42
N LYS A 153 18.02 25.73 11.64
CA LYS A 153 18.95 25.93 12.76
C LYS A 153 19.34 24.57 13.34
N ILE A 154 20.55 24.45 13.86
CA ILE A 154 21.07 23.25 14.52
C ILE A 154 20.12 22.85 15.66
N THR A 155 19.76 21.58 15.72
CA THR A 155 18.94 21.02 16.79
C THR A 155 19.86 20.16 17.67
N GLU A 156 19.96 20.47 18.96
CA GLU A 156 20.62 19.62 19.93
C GLU A 156 19.61 18.62 20.51
N TYR A 157 20.01 17.38 20.61
CA TYR A 157 19.28 16.31 21.30
C TYR A 157 20.05 15.98 22.59
N LYS A 158 19.33 15.88 23.67
CA LYS A 158 19.84 15.37 24.95
C LYS A 158 19.32 13.98 25.20
#